data_3bf4d31d98bc24c4b380cc3c387f82d5
#
_entry.id   3bf4d31d98bc24c4b380cc3c387f82d5
#
_cell.length_a   1.000
_cell.length_b   1.000
_cell.length_c   1.000
_cell.angle_alpha   90.00
_cell.angle_beta   90.00
_cell.angle_gamma   90.00
#
_symmetry.space_group_name_H-M   'P 1'
#
loop_
_entity.id
_entity.type
_entity.pdbx_description
1 polymer ?
#
loop_
_entity_poly.entity_id
_entity_poly.type
_entity_poly.pdbx_seq_one_letter_code
_entity_poly.pdbx_strand_id
1 'polypeptide(L)'
;MIYYKIRRKDDPEMYVSGTPYYQSYDKTGRIFQKIGQLRTFLTGVMNNDARGDVKRNRVADWEVVELEMIVKEVKAVHEVITAKKLKELIMR
;
A
#
# COMPACT_ATOMS: atom_id res chain seq x y z
N MET A 1 -1.59 -13.06 8.84
CA MET A 1 -0.47 -12.44 8.12
C MET A 1 -0.46 -10.95 8.41
N ILE A 2 0.68 -10.44 8.85
CA ILE A 2 0.84 -9.02 9.14
C ILE A 2 1.43 -8.33 7.92
N TYR A 3 0.92 -7.15 7.61
CA TYR A 3 1.44 -6.29 6.56
C TYR A 3 1.34 -4.83 6.99
N TYR A 4 2.01 -3.96 6.26
CA TYR A 4 2.15 -2.56 6.63
C TYR A 4 1.74 -1.66 5.49
N LYS A 5 1.16 -0.51 5.85
CA LYS A 5 0.92 0.61 4.94
C LYS A 5 1.40 1.89 5.60
N ILE A 6 1.64 2.89 4.79
CA ILE A 6 1.95 4.24 5.26
C ILE A 6 0.76 5.13 4.93
N ARG A 7 0.27 5.89 5.88
CA ARG A 7 -0.83 6.82 5.65
C ARG A 7 -0.46 8.22 6.12
N ARG A 8 -1.21 9.20 5.64
CA ARG A 8 -1.04 10.58 6.06
C ARG A 8 -1.67 10.78 7.43
N LYS A 9 -0.99 11.56 8.28
CA LYS A 9 -1.51 11.92 9.59
C LYS A 9 -2.72 12.86 9.51
N ASP A 10 -2.71 13.77 8.54
CA ASP A 10 -3.77 14.75 8.33
C ASP A 10 -4.98 14.20 7.57
N ASP A 11 -4.82 13.05 6.91
CA ASP A 11 -5.91 12.39 6.19
C ASP A 11 -5.75 10.86 6.28
N PRO A 12 -6.33 10.23 7.33
CA PRO A 12 -6.17 8.79 7.57
C PRO A 12 -6.74 7.87 6.49
N GLU A 13 -7.55 8.39 5.57
CA GLU A 13 -8.07 7.61 4.44
C GLU A 13 -7.10 7.56 3.26
N MET A 14 -6.08 8.40 3.27
CA MET A 14 -5.10 8.49 2.17
C MET A 14 -3.79 7.81 2.55
N TYR A 15 -3.44 6.80 1.78
CA TYR A 15 -2.23 6.01 1.94
C TYR A 15 -1.17 6.39 0.93
N VAL A 16 0.09 6.23 1.33
CA VAL A 16 1.23 6.49 0.45
C VAL A 16 1.41 5.33 -0.51
N SER A 17 1.60 5.65 -1.77
CA SER A 17 1.85 4.72 -2.86
C SER A 17 3.05 5.19 -3.69
N GLY A 18 3.50 4.35 -4.63
CA GLY A 18 4.59 4.70 -5.54
C GLY A 18 5.94 4.19 -5.07
N THR A 19 6.98 4.97 -5.38
CA THR A 19 8.38 4.64 -5.10
C THR A 19 9.01 5.67 -4.15
N PRO A 20 10.22 5.42 -3.61
CA PRO A 20 10.91 6.42 -2.80
C PRO A 20 11.20 7.75 -3.53
N TYR A 21 11.18 7.74 -4.84
CA TYR A 21 11.43 8.94 -5.66
C TYR A 21 10.14 9.66 -6.04
N TYR A 22 9.07 8.90 -6.27
CA TYR A 22 7.77 9.43 -6.66
C TYR A 22 6.69 8.82 -5.79
N GLN A 23 6.15 9.60 -4.87
CA GLN A 23 5.03 9.19 -4.06
C GLN A 23 3.73 9.75 -4.62
N SER A 24 2.69 8.99 -4.49
CA SER A 24 1.31 9.39 -4.71
C SER A 24 0.48 9.02 -3.50
N TYR A 25 -0.71 9.56 -3.44
CA TYR A 25 -1.64 9.26 -2.36
C TYR A 25 -2.93 8.72 -2.95
N ASP A 26 -3.38 7.59 -2.42
CA ASP A 26 -4.64 6.99 -2.82
C ASP A 26 -5.28 6.22 -1.65
N LYS A 27 -6.48 5.74 -1.86
CA LYS A 27 -7.22 5.01 -0.81
C LYS A 27 -6.70 3.60 -0.58
N THR A 28 -5.96 3.04 -1.53
CA THR A 28 -5.41 1.69 -1.43
C THR A 28 -4.02 1.67 -0.82
N GLY A 29 -3.12 2.50 -1.31
CA GLY A 29 -1.74 2.57 -0.86
C GLY A 29 -0.90 1.37 -1.27
N ARG A 30 0.40 1.47 -1.01
CA ARG A 30 1.35 0.40 -1.21
C ARG A 30 1.37 -0.52 0.01
N ILE A 31 1.35 -1.82 -0.23
CA ILE A 31 1.43 -2.84 0.81
C ILE A 31 2.88 -3.29 0.98
N PHE A 32 3.36 -3.28 2.22
CA PHE A 32 4.67 -3.81 2.61
C PHE A 32 4.44 -5.09 3.41
N GLN A 33 4.88 -6.21 2.88
CA GLN A 33 4.70 -7.52 3.52
C GLN A 33 5.69 -7.75 4.66
N LYS A 34 6.85 -7.08 4.62
CA LYS A 34 7.91 -7.21 5.61
C LYS A 34 8.34 -5.85 6.12
N ILE A 35 8.67 -5.79 7.41
CA ILE A 35 9.16 -4.55 8.03
C ILE A 35 10.44 -4.02 7.37
N GLY A 36 11.29 -4.92 6.87
CA GLY A 36 12.50 -4.54 6.14
C GLY A 36 12.20 -3.77 4.86
N GLN A 37 11.18 -4.17 4.11
CA GLN A 37 10.73 -3.46 2.91
C GLN A 37 10.22 -2.06 3.24
N LEU A 38 9.47 -1.93 4.33
CA LEU A 38 8.97 -0.64 4.81
C LEU A 38 10.13 0.28 5.20
N ARG A 39 11.11 -0.23 5.94
CA ARG A 39 12.31 0.53 6.35
C ARG A 39 13.10 1.00 5.15
N THR A 40 13.30 0.15 4.15
CA THR A 40 14.01 0.47 2.92
C THR A 40 13.30 1.59 2.17
N PHE A 41 12.00 1.52 2.05
CA PHE A 41 11.19 2.57 1.40
C PHE A 41 11.33 3.91 2.14
N LEU A 42 11.14 3.92 3.44
CA LEU A 42 11.23 5.13 4.25
C LEU A 42 12.63 5.75 4.22
N THR A 43 13.67 4.92 4.30
CA THR A 43 15.06 5.37 4.18
C THR A 43 15.31 6.00 2.82
N GLY A 44 14.80 5.40 1.75
CA GLY A 44 14.89 5.97 0.41
C GLY A 44 14.24 7.33 0.28
N VAL A 45 13.06 7.51 0.87
CA VAL A 45 12.37 8.81 0.89
C VAL A 45 13.16 9.85 1.67
N MET A 46 13.66 9.48 2.85
CA MET A 46 14.46 10.38 3.69
C MET A 46 15.74 10.83 2.98
N ASN A 47 16.43 9.90 2.33
CA ASN A 47 17.65 10.23 1.57
C ASN A 47 17.35 11.14 0.38
N ASN A 48 16.26 10.89 -0.31
CA ASN A 48 15.83 11.72 -1.43
C ASN A 48 15.48 13.14 -0.97
N ASP A 49 14.79 13.27 0.15
CA ASP A 49 14.45 14.58 0.73
C ASP A 49 15.69 15.36 1.17
N ALA A 50 16.72 14.67 1.67
CA ALA A 50 17.96 15.29 2.12
C ALA A 50 18.86 15.77 0.97
N ARG A 51 18.70 15.23 -0.24
CA ARG A 51 19.52 15.57 -1.42
C ARG A 51 19.03 16.76 -2.23
N GLY A 52 17.77 17.16 -2.01
CA GLY A 52 17.20 18.28 -2.75
C GLY A 52 17.75 19.64 -2.31
N ASP A 53 17.68 20.64 -3.19
CA ASP A 53 18.03 22.03 -2.88
C ASP A 53 17.11 22.60 -1.79
N VAL A 54 15.86 22.12 -1.76
CA VAL A 54 14.90 22.44 -0.71
C VAL A 54 14.78 21.21 0.19
N LYS A 55 15.22 21.33 1.42
CA LYS A 55 15.11 20.26 2.40
C LYS A 55 13.63 19.98 2.70
N ARG A 56 13.23 18.74 2.54
CA ARG A 56 11.89 18.26 2.85
C ARG A 56 11.96 17.23 3.96
N ASN A 57 10.87 17.09 4.69
CA ASN A 57 10.71 16.06 5.70
C ASN A 57 9.31 15.45 5.57
N ARG A 58 9.06 14.79 4.45
CA ARG A 58 7.76 14.20 4.14
C ARG A 58 7.35 13.13 5.14
N VAL A 59 8.34 12.38 5.64
CA VAL A 59 8.10 11.28 6.60
C VAL A 59 7.47 11.77 7.89
N ALA A 60 7.69 13.02 8.28
CA ALA A 60 7.10 13.62 9.47
C ALA A 60 5.57 13.73 9.39
N ASP A 61 5.03 13.79 8.18
CA ASP A 61 3.58 13.89 7.93
C ASP A 61 2.91 12.52 7.77
N TRP A 62 3.66 11.45 7.92
CA TRP A 62 3.20 10.08 7.72
C TRP A 62 3.20 9.28 9.01
N GLU A 63 2.38 8.25 9.03
CA GLU A 63 2.36 7.25 10.09
C GLU A 63 2.29 5.84 9.50
N VAL A 64 2.83 4.87 10.22
CA VAL A 64 2.81 3.47 9.80
C VAL A 64 1.56 2.80 10.39
N VAL A 65 0.85 2.08 9.55
CA VAL A 65 -0.29 1.28 9.95
C VAL A 65 0.09 -0.20 9.83
N GLU A 66 0.02 -0.92 10.92
CA GLU A 66 0.18 -2.37 10.96
C GLU A 66 -1.19 -3.01 10.82
N LEU A 67 -1.32 -3.89 9.85
CA LEU A 67 -2.58 -4.53 9.52
C LEU A 67 -2.42 -6.04 9.56
N GLU A 68 -3.47 -6.72 9.98
CA GLU A 68 -3.51 -8.17 9.99
C GLU A 68 -4.55 -8.66 8.98
N MET A 69 -4.10 -9.56 8.10
CA MET A 69 -4.98 -10.21 7.14
C MET A 69 -5.43 -11.57 7.69
N ILE A 70 -6.73 -11.72 7.89
CA ILE A 70 -7.33 -12.95 8.39
C ILE A 70 -8.17 -13.57 7.28
N VAL A 71 -7.94 -14.83 6.99
CA VAL A 71 -8.82 -15.59 6.09
C VAL A 71 -10.06 -15.99 6.89
N LYS A 72 -11.18 -15.35 6.59
CA LYS A 72 -12.45 -15.64 7.27
C LYS A 72 -13.15 -16.85 6.67
N GLU A 73 -13.13 -16.96 5.36
CA GLU A 73 -13.84 -17.98 4.63
C GLU A 73 -13.17 -18.24 3.30
N VAL A 74 -13.12 -19.51 2.92
CA VAL A 74 -12.63 -19.93 1.60
C VAL A 74 -13.83 -20.45 0.82
N LYS A 75 -14.09 -19.85 -0.33
CA LYS A 75 -15.17 -20.25 -1.24
C LYS A 75 -14.59 -20.73 -2.56
N ALA A 76 -15.22 -21.76 -3.14
CA ALA A 76 -14.90 -22.15 -4.51
C ALA A 76 -15.37 -21.05 -5.47
N VAL A 77 -14.68 -20.89 -6.58
CA VAL A 77 -14.99 -19.83 -7.56
C VAL A 77 -16.43 -19.92 -8.05
N HIS A 78 -16.93 -21.14 -8.29
CA HIS A 78 -18.31 -21.36 -8.76
C HIS A 78 -19.40 -21.00 -7.75
N GLU A 79 -19.06 -20.90 -6.46
CA GLU A 79 -19.99 -20.45 -5.39
C GLU A 79 -20.17 -18.93 -5.42
N VAL A 80 -19.21 -18.21 -5.97
CA VAL A 80 -19.20 -16.73 -6.03
C VAL A 80 -19.66 -16.24 -7.40
N ILE A 81 -19.20 -16.90 -8.46
CA ILE A 81 -19.47 -16.52 -9.85
C ILE A 81 -20.02 -17.73 -10.59
N THR A 82 -21.16 -17.58 -11.28
CA THR A 82 -21.72 -18.64 -12.11
C THR A 82 -20.81 -18.95 -13.30
N ALA A 83 -20.88 -20.17 -13.81
CA ALA A 83 -20.07 -20.60 -14.97
C ALA A 83 -20.26 -19.69 -16.19
N LYS A 84 -21.48 -19.20 -16.41
CA LYS A 84 -21.78 -18.25 -17.47
C LYS A 84 -21.05 -16.93 -17.30
N LYS A 85 -21.08 -16.36 -16.09
CA LYS A 85 -20.36 -15.11 -15.77
C LYS A 85 -18.86 -15.28 -15.88
N LEU A 86 -18.33 -16.42 -15.48
CA LEU A 86 -16.91 -16.72 -15.58
C LEU A 86 -16.46 -16.73 -17.05
N LYS A 87 -17.23 -17.33 -17.93
CA LYS A 87 -16.96 -17.31 -19.39
C LYS A 87 -16.99 -15.89 -19.96
N GLU A 88 -17.94 -15.09 -19.55
CA GLU A 88 -18.03 -13.69 -19.99
C GLU A 88 -16.79 -12.87 -19.58
N LEU A 89 -16.26 -13.10 -18.38
CA LEU A 89 -15.05 -12.43 -17.90
C LEU A 89 -13.79 -12.87 -18.64
N ILE A 90 -13.70 -14.15 -18.99
CA ILE A 90 -12.53 -14.71 -19.68
C ILE A 90 -12.53 -14.34 -21.17
N MET A 91 -13.69 -14.22 -21.78
CA MET A 91 -13.85 -13.93 -23.20
C MET A 91 -13.85 -12.45 -23.56
N ARG A 92 -13.69 -11.60 -22.61
CA ARG A 92 -13.59 -10.14 -22.83
C ARG A 92 -12.27 -9.70 -23.43
#